data_bb96dacb8b30f4832e4a190dfb25a6d1
#
_entry.id   bb96dacb8b30f4832e4a190dfb25a6d1
#
_cell.length_a   1.000
_cell.length_b   1.000
_cell.length_c   1.000
_cell.angle_alpha   90.00
_cell.angle_beta   90.00
_cell.angle_gamma   90.00
#
_symmetry.space_group_name_H-M   'P 1'
#
loop_
_entity.id
_entity.type
_entity.pdbx_description
1 polymer ?
#
loop_
_entity_poly.entity_id
_entity_poly.type
_entity_poly.pdbx_seq_one_letter_code
_entity_poly.pdbx_strand_id
1 'polypeptide(L)'
;PIKSSAASDVYKRQMEQREYIVEAEGAGQRIDRFLSGEDTGLSRSALQGLVAEGHVLCNGKAPAKSLKLKAGDIILLEIPDAKPIEAVPQEIPLDIIYEDAHLLVVNKPKGMVVHPAPGNPDGTLVNALLWHCKGSLSGIGGEIRPGIVHRVDKDTSGLLVVAKDDATHIGLSQQMAVHSVERAYNTIVYGGFAQDEGFVESNLGRSKTDRKKMAVYPASEPHTKYAYTGYKVLERLGEFTMLECRLKTGLSLIHISEPTRHA
;
A
#
# COMPACT_ATOMS: atom_id res chain seq x y z
N PRO A 1 35.27 41.22 6.25
CA PRO A 1 34.00 40.58 6.01
C PRO A 1 34.20 39.27 5.27
N ILE A 2 33.99 38.18 5.99
CA ILE A 2 34.09 36.83 5.45
C ILE A 2 32.74 36.53 4.81
N LYS A 3 32.74 36.43 3.48
CA LYS A 3 31.57 35.95 2.73
C LYS A 3 31.40 34.45 3.00
N SER A 4 30.40 34.09 3.76
CA SER A 4 29.91 32.74 3.89
C SER A 4 29.28 32.34 2.54
N SER A 5 29.95 31.48 1.78
CA SER A 5 29.36 30.80 0.65
C SER A 5 28.70 29.50 1.14
N ALA A 6 27.54 29.63 1.74
CA ALA A 6 26.63 28.50 1.86
C ALA A 6 25.81 28.45 0.57
N ALA A 7 26.47 28.06 -0.52
CA ALA A 7 25.81 27.79 -1.76
C ALA A 7 25.51 26.29 -1.85
N SER A 8 24.22 25.97 -1.80
CA SER A 8 23.57 24.92 -2.58
C SER A 8 24.34 23.60 -2.69
N ASP A 9 24.30 22.79 -1.67
CA ASP A 9 24.24 21.34 -1.88
C ASP A 9 22.85 21.04 -2.43
N VAL A 10 22.68 21.31 -3.71
CA VAL A 10 21.64 20.70 -4.51
C VAL A 10 21.98 19.22 -4.50
N TYR A 11 21.25 18.44 -3.70
CA TYR A 11 21.21 17.00 -3.79
C TYR A 11 21.01 16.64 -5.25
N LYS A 12 22.07 16.23 -5.94
CA LYS A 12 21.97 15.47 -7.18
C LYS A 12 21.32 14.15 -6.79
N ARG A 13 20.00 14.10 -6.90
CA ARG A 13 19.24 12.85 -6.85
C ARG A 13 19.86 11.97 -7.94
N GLN A 14 20.57 10.93 -7.54
CA GLN A 14 21.08 9.93 -8.47
C GLN A 14 19.88 9.10 -8.89
N MET A 15 19.39 9.32 -10.11
CA MET A 15 18.45 8.41 -10.75
C MET A 15 19.12 7.04 -10.82
N GLU A 16 18.42 6.01 -10.38
CA GLU A 16 18.92 4.65 -10.51
C GLU A 16 18.92 4.26 -11.98
N GLN A 17 20.11 3.98 -12.53
CA GLN A 17 20.26 3.54 -13.91
C GLN A 17 20.64 2.06 -13.94
N ARG A 18 19.96 1.30 -14.76
CA ARG A 18 20.25 -0.12 -15.00
C ARG A 18 20.40 -0.36 -16.50
N GLU A 19 21.42 -1.13 -16.86
CA GLU A 19 21.70 -1.51 -18.23
C GLU A 19 21.43 -3.01 -18.42
N TYR A 20 20.76 -3.34 -19.52
CA TYR A 20 20.46 -4.71 -19.91
C TYR A 20 20.88 -4.94 -21.35
N ILE A 21 21.54 -6.06 -21.61
CA ILE A 21 21.88 -6.52 -22.95
C ILE A 21 20.87 -7.59 -23.37
N VAL A 22 20.25 -7.41 -24.52
CA VAL A 22 19.26 -8.36 -25.03
C VAL A 22 19.96 -9.59 -25.57
N GLU A 23 19.80 -10.73 -24.90
CA GLU A 23 20.29 -12.01 -25.38
C GLU A 23 19.38 -12.62 -26.46
N ALA A 24 19.78 -13.77 -27.04
CA ALA A 24 19.04 -14.41 -28.12
C ALA A 24 17.57 -14.72 -27.74
N GLU A 25 17.32 -15.10 -26.49
CA GLU A 25 15.98 -15.43 -25.96
C GLU A 25 15.07 -14.19 -25.82
N GLY A 26 15.67 -13.02 -25.67
CA GLY A 26 14.97 -11.73 -25.59
C GLY A 26 14.59 -11.15 -26.96
N ALA A 27 15.21 -11.64 -28.04
CA ALA A 27 14.97 -11.14 -29.39
C ALA A 27 13.53 -11.36 -29.85
N GLY A 28 12.98 -10.36 -30.55
CA GLY A 28 11.59 -10.35 -31.04
C GLY A 28 10.56 -9.96 -29.98
N GLN A 29 10.93 -9.85 -28.70
CA GLN A 29 10.05 -9.40 -27.65
C GLN A 29 9.87 -7.87 -27.70
N ARG A 30 8.74 -7.40 -27.16
CA ARG A 30 8.57 -5.97 -26.90
C ARG A 30 9.38 -5.56 -25.68
N ILE A 31 9.90 -4.34 -25.69
CA ILE A 31 10.76 -3.81 -24.62
C ILE A 31 10.09 -3.87 -23.23
N ASP A 32 8.78 -3.58 -23.12
CA ASP A 32 8.03 -3.65 -21.88
C ASP A 32 7.89 -5.09 -21.35
N ARG A 33 7.82 -6.07 -22.26
CA ARG A 33 7.76 -7.48 -21.90
C ARG A 33 9.14 -8.02 -21.49
N PHE A 34 10.17 -7.67 -22.23
CA PHE A 34 11.55 -8.03 -21.91
C PHE A 34 11.90 -7.53 -20.50
N LEU A 35 11.80 -6.22 -20.26
CA LEU A 35 12.10 -5.62 -18.96
C LEU A 35 11.25 -6.19 -17.80
N SER A 36 10.02 -6.66 -18.07
CA SER A 36 9.21 -7.30 -17.04
C SER A 36 9.65 -8.72 -16.67
N GLY A 37 10.50 -9.34 -17.50
CA GLY A 37 11.17 -10.61 -17.22
C GLY A 37 12.46 -10.45 -16.42
N GLU A 38 13.05 -9.25 -16.45
CA GLU A 38 14.26 -8.91 -15.71
C GLU A 38 13.94 -8.53 -14.26
N ASP A 39 14.93 -8.61 -13.38
CA ASP A 39 14.78 -8.22 -11.95
C ASP A 39 14.76 -6.68 -11.77
N THR A 40 13.78 -6.05 -12.40
CA THR A 40 13.59 -4.59 -12.30
C THR A 40 12.86 -4.16 -11.03
N GLY A 41 12.16 -5.08 -10.35
CA GLY A 41 11.26 -4.77 -9.24
C GLY A 41 10.00 -4.01 -9.65
N LEU A 42 9.81 -3.69 -10.95
CA LEU A 42 8.71 -2.88 -11.47
C LEU A 42 7.63 -3.74 -12.13
N SER A 43 6.38 -3.27 -12.05
CA SER A 43 5.29 -3.88 -12.80
C SER A 43 5.39 -3.52 -14.30
N ARG A 44 4.86 -4.38 -15.18
CA ARG A 44 4.83 -4.12 -16.62
C ARG A 44 4.15 -2.79 -16.97
N SER A 45 3.09 -2.41 -16.26
CA SER A 45 2.43 -1.11 -16.46
C SER A 45 3.32 0.08 -16.08
N ALA A 46 4.11 -0.05 -15.00
CA ALA A 46 5.10 0.97 -14.64
C ALA A 46 6.19 1.09 -15.71
N LEU A 47 6.70 -0.04 -16.21
CA LEU A 47 7.69 -0.06 -17.31
C LEU A 47 7.14 0.58 -18.59
N GLN A 48 5.86 0.34 -18.95
CA GLN A 48 5.21 1.02 -20.07
C GLN A 48 5.11 2.54 -19.87
N GLY A 49 4.87 2.99 -18.64
CA GLY A 49 4.92 4.40 -18.24
C GLY A 49 6.30 4.99 -18.49
N LEU A 50 7.35 4.33 -17.96
CA LEU A 50 8.73 4.78 -18.13
C LEU A 50 9.18 4.83 -19.61
N VAL A 51 8.75 3.87 -20.42
CA VAL A 51 8.99 3.93 -21.88
C VAL A 51 8.28 5.12 -22.52
N ALA A 52 7.05 5.43 -22.10
CA ALA A 52 6.27 6.55 -22.65
C ALA A 52 6.83 7.91 -22.23
N GLU A 53 7.42 7.99 -21.04
CA GLU A 53 8.02 9.20 -20.44
C GLU A 53 9.48 9.42 -20.90
N GLY A 54 10.06 8.47 -21.66
CA GLY A 54 11.42 8.59 -22.19
C GLY A 54 12.53 8.12 -21.23
N HIS A 55 12.17 7.46 -20.12
CA HIS A 55 13.10 6.90 -19.14
C HIS A 55 13.69 5.53 -19.55
N VAL A 56 13.38 5.06 -20.75
CA VAL A 56 13.96 3.85 -21.32
C VAL A 56 14.58 4.19 -22.67
N LEU A 57 15.86 3.87 -22.84
CA LEU A 57 16.55 4.03 -24.10
C LEU A 57 16.92 2.65 -24.66
N CYS A 58 16.85 2.52 -25.98
CA CYS A 58 17.38 1.36 -26.70
C CYS A 58 18.45 1.84 -27.64
N ASN A 59 19.68 1.37 -27.45
CA ASN A 59 20.86 1.84 -28.20
C ASN A 59 21.00 3.37 -28.17
N GLY A 60 20.76 3.99 -27.01
CA GLY A 60 20.84 5.43 -26.76
C GLY A 60 19.68 6.26 -27.33
N LYS A 61 18.62 5.64 -27.85
CA LYS A 61 17.44 6.33 -28.42
C LYS A 61 16.15 5.91 -27.75
N ALA A 62 15.21 6.86 -27.61
CA ALA A 62 13.87 6.54 -27.10
C ALA A 62 13.14 5.56 -28.04
N PRO A 63 12.72 4.40 -27.56
CA PRO A 63 12.09 3.38 -28.40
C PRO A 63 10.63 3.71 -28.69
N ALA A 64 10.14 3.35 -29.88
CA ALA A 64 8.71 3.33 -30.13
C ALA A 64 8.02 2.27 -29.26
N LYS A 65 6.77 2.52 -28.83
CA LYS A 65 5.97 1.59 -27.98
C LYS A 65 5.86 0.17 -28.54
N SER A 66 5.98 0.00 -29.86
CA SER A 66 5.87 -1.28 -30.58
C SER A 66 7.23 -1.88 -30.95
N LEU A 67 8.34 -1.28 -30.51
CA LEU A 67 9.68 -1.77 -30.85
C LEU A 67 9.84 -3.23 -30.42
N LYS A 68 10.27 -4.08 -31.37
CA LYS A 68 10.71 -5.45 -31.12
C LYS A 68 12.25 -5.45 -31.02
N LEU A 69 12.75 -5.97 -29.93
CA LEU A 69 14.18 -6.03 -29.63
C LEU A 69 14.91 -7.03 -30.52
N LYS A 70 16.18 -6.77 -30.74
CA LYS A 70 17.14 -7.66 -31.44
C LYS A 70 18.20 -8.13 -30.45
N ALA A 71 18.74 -9.31 -30.66
CA ALA A 71 19.92 -9.76 -29.91
C ALA A 71 21.06 -8.75 -30.06
N GLY A 72 21.70 -8.39 -28.97
CA GLY A 72 22.73 -7.36 -28.89
C GLY A 72 22.23 -5.93 -28.67
N ASP A 73 20.91 -5.68 -28.64
CA ASP A 73 20.40 -4.36 -28.25
C ASP A 73 20.77 -4.06 -26.80
N ILE A 74 21.18 -2.83 -26.53
CA ILE A 74 21.49 -2.31 -25.19
C ILE A 74 20.30 -1.45 -24.73
N ILE A 75 19.71 -1.82 -23.59
CA ILE A 75 18.61 -1.10 -23.00
C ILE A 75 19.10 -0.42 -21.72
N LEU A 76 19.00 0.91 -21.68
CA LEU A 76 19.21 1.70 -20.48
C LEU A 76 17.85 2.02 -19.87
N LEU A 77 17.61 1.55 -18.64
CA LEU A 77 16.43 1.84 -17.84
C LEU A 77 16.81 2.85 -16.76
N GLU A 78 16.23 4.03 -16.83
CA GLU A 78 16.31 5.05 -15.78
C GLU A 78 15.07 4.94 -14.90
N ILE A 79 15.29 4.64 -13.62
CA ILE A 79 14.21 4.60 -12.64
C ILE A 79 14.25 5.94 -11.89
N PRO A 80 13.36 6.88 -12.21
CA PRO A 80 13.28 8.11 -11.44
C PRO A 80 12.88 7.78 -10.01
N ASP A 81 13.46 8.49 -9.06
CA ASP A 81 12.97 8.46 -7.70
C ASP A 81 11.45 8.67 -7.70
N ALA A 82 10.73 7.84 -6.98
CA ALA A 82 9.30 8.06 -6.77
C ALA A 82 9.14 9.49 -6.27
N LYS A 83 8.51 10.36 -7.06
CA LYS A 83 8.18 11.71 -6.58
C LYS A 83 7.41 11.51 -5.28
N PRO A 84 7.88 12.06 -4.15
CA PRO A 84 7.11 12.02 -2.93
C PRO A 84 5.74 12.59 -3.27
N ILE A 85 4.69 11.82 -3.04
CA ILE A 85 3.34 12.38 -3.09
C ILE A 85 3.24 13.18 -1.79
N GLU A 86 3.56 14.47 -1.86
CA GLU A 86 3.43 15.36 -0.72
C GLU A 86 1.94 15.41 -0.34
N ALA A 87 1.64 14.99 0.87
CA ALA A 87 0.30 15.12 1.39
C ALA A 87 0.06 16.60 1.74
N VAL A 88 -0.74 17.29 0.93
CA VAL A 88 -1.10 18.70 1.16
C VAL A 88 -2.27 18.77 2.14
N PRO A 89 -2.24 19.66 3.16
CA PRO A 89 -3.37 19.87 4.06
C PRO A 89 -4.64 20.26 3.29
N GLN A 90 -5.76 19.62 3.61
CA GLN A 90 -7.07 19.91 3.01
C GLN A 90 -8.15 20.02 4.08
N GLU A 91 -9.01 21.02 3.97
CA GLU A 91 -10.16 21.22 4.85
C GLU A 91 -11.25 20.19 4.56
N ILE A 92 -11.10 19.00 5.13
CA ILE A 92 -12.04 17.91 5.02
C ILE A 92 -12.59 17.63 6.42
N PRO A 93 -13.91 17.63 6.64
CA PRO A 93 -14.50 17.32 7.93
C PRO A 93 -14.10 15.93 8.44
N LEU A 94 -13.71 15.83 9.70
CA LEU A 94 -13.37 14.60 10.38
C LEU A 94 -14.37 14.35 11.52
N ASP A 95 -14.82 13.11 11.63
CA ASP A 95 -15.60 12.62 12.76
C ASP A 95 -14.62 12.14 13.86
N ILE A 96 -14.24 13.09 14.76
CA ILE A 96 -13.28 12.84 15.82
C ILE A 96 -14.01 12.32 17.05
N ILE A 97 -13.68 11.09 17.44
CA ILE A 97 -14.30 10.39 18.59
C ILE A 97 -13.57 10.72 19.89
N TYR A 98 -12.26 10.93 19.81
CA TYR A 98 -11.41 11.29 20.96
C TYR A 98 -10.20 12.07 20.47
N GLU A 99 -9.77 13.06 21.23
CA GLU A 99 -8.53 13.80 20.99
C GLU A 99 -7.94 14.32 22.28
N ASP A 100 -6.62 14.20 22.44
CA ASP A 100 -5.84 14.82 23.48
C ASP A 100 -4.56 15.47 22.90
N ALA A 101 -3.58 15.77 23.76
CA ALA A 101 -2.30 16.36 23.34
C ALA A 101 -1.43 15.39 22.51
N HIS A 102 -1.63 14.07 22.63
CA HIS A 102 -0.71 13.04 22.15
C HIS A 102 -1.31 12.21 21.01
N LEU A 103 -2.60 11.95 21.02
CA LEU A 103 -3.25 11.14 20.00
C LEU A 103 -4.65 11.67 19.68
N LEU A 104 -5.19 11.23 18.56
CA LEU A 104 -6.61 11.35 18.25
C LEU A 104 -7.16 10.02 17.72
N VAL A 105 -8.45 9.80 17.92
CA VAL A 105 -9.21 8.70 17.35
C VAL A 105 -10.26 9.27 16.40
N VAL A 106 -10.19 8.86 15.14
CA VAL A 106 -11.09 9.33 14.09
C VAL A 106 -11.93 8.17 13.55
N ASN A 107 -13.21 8.41 13.35
CA ASN A 107 -14.09 7.49 12.63
C ASN A 107 -14.00 7.76 11.12
N LYS A 108 -13.21 6.96 10.42
CA LYS A 108 -13.02 7.12 8.98
C LYS A 108 -14.30 6.73 8.21
N PRO A 109 -14.83 7.58 7.35
CA PRO A 109 -15.96 7.19 6.51
C PRO A 109 -15.56 6.15 5.45
N LYS A 110 -16.54 5.38 4.96
CA LYS A 110 -16.41 4.56 3.76
C LYS A 110 -16.07 5.43 2.56
N GLY A 111 -15.25 4.93 1.65
CA GLY A 111 -14.86 5.62 0.42
C GLY A 111 -13.62 6.53 0.58
N MET A 112 -13.17 6.81 1.80
CA MET A 112 -11.97 7.60 2.07
C MET A 112 -10.74 6.70 2.15
N VAL A 113 -9.68 7.05 1.40
CA VAL A 113 -8.35 6.41 1.48
C VAL A 113 -7.58 6.99 2.67
N VAL A 114 -6.79 6.18 3.36
CA VAL A 114 -6.05 6.63 4.55
C VAL A 114 -4.92 7.60 4.19
N HIS A 115 -4.13 7.31 3.15
CA HIS A 115 -2.98 8.13 2.75
C HIS A 115 -2.88 8.24 1.24
N PRO A 116 -2.27 9.32 0.72
CA PRO A 116 -2.09 9.50 -0.71
C PRO A 116 -1.39 8.32 -1.38
N ALA A 117 -1.88 7.94 -2.55
CA ALA A 117 -1.34 6.85 -3.36
C ALA A 117 -1.66 7.11 -4.85
N PRO A 118 -0.99 6.42 -5.80
CA PRO A 118 -1.37 6.47 -7.20
C PRO A 118 -2.86 6.19 -7.40
N GLY A 119 -3.58 7.11 -8.06
CA GLY A 119 -5.03 7.05 -8.26
C GLY A 119 -5.87 7.71 -7.14
N ASN A 120 -5.27 8.11 -6.02
CA ASN A 120 -5.89 8.91 -4.96
C ASN A 120 -4.82 9.84 -4.37
N PRO A 121 -4.40 10.89 -5.09
CA PRO A 121 -3.29 11.77 -4.66
C PRO A 121 -3.70 12.72 -3.54
N ASP A 122 -4.98 12.97 -3.38
CA ASP A 122 -5.58 13.90 -2.43
C ASP A 122 -6.91 13.36 -1.89
N GLY A 123 -7.63 14.16 -1.09
CA GLY A 123 -8.91 13.75 -0.48
C GLY A 123 -8.77 12.61 0.53
N THR A 124 -7.59 12.37 1.08
CA THR A 124 -7.31 11.27 1.99
C THR A 124 -7.44 11.68 3.45
N LEU A 125 -7.50 10.70 4.35
CA LEU A 125 -7.50 10.96 5.79
C LEU A 125 -6.27 11.77 6.21
N VAL A 126 -5.09 11.48 5.66
CA VAL A 126 -3.85 12.23 5.96
C VAL A 126 -3.97 13.70 5.56
N ASN A 127 -4.57 14.01 4.38
CA ASN A 127 -4.79 15.41 3.99
C ASN A 127 -5.68 16.17 4.99
N ALA A 128 -6.74 15.51 5.48
CA ALA A 128 -7.64 16.08 6.50
C ALA A 128 -6.94 16.24 7.86
N LEU A 129 -6.16 15.24 8.29
CA LEU A 129 -5.40 15.28 9.55
C LEU A 129 -4.34 16.38 9.55
N LEU A 130 -3.64 16.59 8.45
CA LEU A 130 -2.67 17.69 8.30
C LEU A 130 -3.33 19.05 8.48
N TRP A 131 -4.54 19.21 7.94
CA TRP A 131 -5.33 20.44 8.13
C TRP A 131 -5.78 20.60 9.58
N HIS A 132 -6.35 19.55 10.17
CA HIS A 132 -6.90 19.57 11.53
C HIS A 132 -5.80 19.80 12.59
N CYS A 133 -4.71 19.05 12.51
CA CYS A 133 -3.64 19.07 13.52
C CYS A 133 -2.63 20.22 13.36
N LYS A 134 -2.67 20.98 12.26
CA LYS A 134 -1.82 22.18 12.02
C LYS A 134 -0.34 21.98 12.34
N GLY A 135 0.25 20.85 11.97
CA GLY A 135 1.66 20.54 12.18
C GLY A 135 1.97 19.71 13.44
N SER A 136 0.99 19.40 14.28
CA SER A 136 1.17 18.53 15.44
C SER A 136 0.88 17.06 15.10
N LEU A 137 1.50 16.51 14.06
CA LEU A 137 1.46 15.09 13.73
C LEU A 137 2.88 14.52 13.79
N SER A 138 3.01 13.29 14.29
CA SER A 138 4.31 12.59 14.29
C SER A 138 4.85 12.45 12.87
N GLY A 139 6.11 12.84 12.69
CA GLY A 139 6.84 12.72 11.41
C GLY A 139 7.45 11.35 11.14
N ILE A 140 7.42 10.40 12.08
CA ILE A 140 8.09 9.09 11.94
C ILE A 140 7.61 8.30 10.73
N GLY A 141 6.34 8.42 10.35
CA GLY A 141 5.77 7.81 9.14
C GLY A 141 6.25 8.43 7.82
N GLY A 142 7.11 9.46 7.88
CA GLY A 142 7.56 10.26 6.75
C GLY A 142 6.46 11.22 6.24
N GLU A 143 6.79 12.01 5.22
CA GLU A 143 5.91 13.05 4.65
C GLU A 143 4.59 12.51 4.11
N ILE A 144 4.54 11.21 3.76
CA ILE A 144 3.37 10.58 3.13
C ILE A 144 2.38 10.06 4.18
N ARG A 145 2.84 9.75 5.40
CA ARG A 145 2.04 9.05 6.43
C ARG A 145 2.21 9.64 7.84
N PRO A 146 2.18 10.96 8.01
CA PRO A 146 2.39 11.56 9.32
C PRO A 146 1.30 11.06 10.30
N GLY A 147 1.73 10.61 11.48
CA GLY A 147 0.86 10.15 12.55
C GLY A 147 0.17 8.78 12.33
N ILE A 148 0.30 8.18 11.17
CA ILE A 148 -0.43 6.93 10.81
C ILE A 148 0.33 5.69 11.30
N VAL A 149 -0.23 4.99 12.27
CA VAL A 149 0.32 3.74 12.83
C VAL A 149 -0.36 2.48 12.29
N HIS A 150 -1.55 2.60 11.74
CA HIS A 150 -2.26 1.50 11.07
C HIS A 150 -3.21 2.03 9.99
N ARG A 151 -3.79 1.13 9.21
CA ARG A 151 -4.71 1.50 8.14
C ARG A 151 -5.85 0.50 7.98
N VAL A 152 -6.93 0.97 7.41
CA VAL A 152 -8.03 0.16 6.89
C VAL A 152 -8.22 0.47 5.39
N ASP A 153 -8.96 -0.37 4.69
CA ASP A 153 -9.17 -0.20 3.25
C ASP A 153 -10.10 1.00 2.95
N LYS A 154 -10.13 1.43 1.70
CA LYS A 154 -10.94 2.56 1.23
C LYS A 154 -12.40 2.43 1.63
N ASP A 155 -12.98 1.25 1.40
CA ASP A 155 -14.41 0.99 1.62
C ASP A 155 -14.73 0.45 3.02
N THR A 156 -13.73 0.30 3.87
CA THR A 156 -13.90 0.01 5.30
C THR A 156 -14.04 1.30 6.08
N SER A 157 -15.13 1.45 6.82
CA SER A 157 -15.33 2.53 7.79
C SER A 157 -14.87 2.10 9.19
N GLY A 158 -14.71 3.06 10.10
CA GLY A 158 -14.46 2.79 11.51
C GLY A 158 -13.25 3.52 12.08
N LEU A 159 -12.90 3.15 13.30
CA LEU A 159 -11.95 3.87 14.13
C LEU A 159 -10.49 3.67 13.70
N LEU A 160 -9.76 4.77 13.58
CA LEU A 160 -8.32 4.78 13.47
C LEU A 160 -7.72 5.64 14.58
N VAL A 161 -6.64 5.14 15.18
CA VAL A 161 -5.82 5.91 16.11
C VAL A 161 -4.67 6.56 15.34
N VAL A 162 -4.42 7.82 15.66
CA VAL A 162 -3.42 8.67 15.00
C VAL A 162 -2.53 9.30 16.06
N ALA A 163 -1.22 9.26 15.87
CA ALA A 163 -0.24 9.83 16.79
C ALA A 163 0.05 11.30 16.45
N LYS A 164 -0.02 12.18 17.44
CA LYS A 164 0.29 13.61 17.30
C LYS A 164 1.77 13.91 17.58
N ASP A 165 2.48 13.05 18.29
CA ASP A 165 3.90 13.16 18.57
C ASP A 165 4.65 11.82 18.34
N ASP A 166 5.98 11.91 18.27
CA ASP A 166 6.83 10.77 17.93
C ASP A 166 6.90 9.71 19.04
N ALA A 167 6.82 10.08 20.30
CA ALA A 167 6.82 9.15 21.42
C ALA A 167 5.56 8.27 21.40
N THR A 168 4.42 8.90 21.17
CA THR A 168 3.14 8.21 20.99
C THR A 168 3.13 7.31 19.76
N HIS A 169 3.72 7.79 18.65
CA HIS A 169 3.84 6.98 17.43
C HIS A 169 4.64 5.70 17.66
N ILE A 170 5.78 5.81 18.34
CA ILE A 170 6.64 4.65 18.70
C ILE A 170 5.84 3.67 19.58
N GLY A 171 5.21 4.18 20.65
CA GLY A 171 4.43 3.35 21.57
C GLY A 171 3.26 2.62 20.91
N LEU A 172 2.49 3.32 20.09
CA LEU A 172 1.38 2.71 19.33
C LEU A 172 1.89 1.71 18.29
N SER A 173 2.98 2.02 17.59
CA SER A 173 3.59 1.10 16.61
C SER A 173 4.08 -0.19 17.26
N GLN A 174 4.66 -0.11 18.45
CA GLN A 174 5.06 -1.28 19.25
C GLN A 174 3.86 -2.13 19.63
N GLN A 175 2.78 -1.52 20.11
CA GLN A 175 1.54 -2.23 20.44
C GLN A 175 0.91 -2.91 19.20
N MET A 176 0.93 -2.23 18.04
CA MET A 176 0.48 -2.81 16.77
C MET A 176 1.35 -4.00 16.35
N ALA A 177 2.67 -3.91 16.52
CA ALA A 177 3.61 -4.97 16.14
C ALA A 177 3.45 -6.25 16.95
N VAL A 178 3.19 -6.12 18.27
CA VAL A 178 2.94 -7.27 19.16
C VAL A 178 1.46 -7.67 19.22
N HIS A 179 0.62 -7.02 18.42
CA HIS A 179 -0.82 -7.27 18.33
C HIS A 179 -1.58 -7.13 19.67
N SER A 180 -1.10 -6.27 20.60
CA SER A 180 -1.78 -5.99 21.86
C SER A 180 -3.01 -5.08 21.69
N VAL A 181 -3.09 -4.34 20.59
CA VAL A 181 -4.29 -3.58 20.24
C VAL A 181 -5.32 -4.54 19.63
N GLU A 182 -6.44 -4.71 20.33
CA GLU A 182 -7.55 -5.52 19.81
C GLU A 182 -8.21 -4.82 18.63
N ARG A 183 -8.47 -5.58 17.56
CA ARG A 183 -9.08 -5.10 16.32
C ARG A 183 -10.30 -5.95 16.01
N ALA A 184 -11.48 -5.38 16.23
CA ALA A 184 -12.75 -5.99 15.93
C ALA A 184 -13.43 -5.26 14.76
N TYR A 185 -14.03 -6.02 13.86
CA TYR A 185 -14.73 -5.52 12.68
C TYR A 185 -16.09 -6.19 12.56
N ASN A 186 -17.11 -5.41 12.27
CA ASN A 186 -18.40 -5.95 11.89
C ASN A 186 -18.48 -6.06 10.36
N THR A 187 -18.98 -7.17 9.88
CA THR A 187 -19.17 -7.42 8.44
C THR A 187 -20.43 -8.21 8.19
N ILE A 188 -21.01 -8.02 7.01
CA ILE A 188 -22.10 -8.85 6.48
C ILE A 188 -21.53 -9.70 5.36
N VAL A 189 -21.70 -11.01 5.45
CA VAL A 189 -21.25 -11.97 4.46
C VAL A 189 -22.43 -12.73 3.88
N TYR A 190 -22.27 -13.21 2.65
CA TYR A 190 -23.24 -14.11 2.03
C TYR A 190 -23.07 -15.54 2.55
N GLY A 191 -24.16 -16.19 2.86
CA GLY A 191 -24.21 -17.57 3.35
C GLY A 191 -24.38 -17.67 4.85
N GLY A 192 -24.58 -18.90 5.33
CA GLY A 192 -24.75 -19.25 6.73
C GLY A 192 -23.52 -19.88 7.34
N PHE A 193 -23.45 -19.86 8.66
CA PHE A 193 -22.43 -20.52 9.45
C PHE A 193 -23.06 -21.61 10.32
N ALA A 194 -22.49 -22.81 10.32
CA ALA A 194 -22.98 -23.92 11.15
C ALA A 194 -22.74 -23.68 12.65
N GLN A 195 -21.68 -22.96 12.98
CA GLN A 195 -21.29 -22.62 14.35
C GLN A 195 -21.37 -21.10 14.55
N ASP A 196 -21.74 -20.69 15.76
CA ASP A 196 -21.84 -19.26 16.11
C ASP A 196 -20.48 -18.60 16.30
N GLU A 197 -19.46 -19.39 16.61
CA GLU A 197 -18.08 -18.90 16.77
C GLU A 197 -17.11 -19.85 16.08
N GLY A 198 -16.03 -19.31 15.57
CA GLY A 198 -14.99 -20.08 14.91
C GLY A 198 -13.85 -19.19 14.44
N PHE A 199 -13.04 -19.74 13.54
CA PHE A 199 -11.92 -19.01 12.96
C PHE A 199 -11.66 -19.43 11.51
N VAL A 200 -11.01 -18.54 10.79
CA VAL A 200 -10.44 -18.79 9.47
C VAL A 200 -8.95 -18.52 9.54
N GLU A 201 -8.15 -19.48 9.09
CA GLU A 201 -6.71 -19.33 8.98
C GLU A 201 -6.21 -19.75 7.60
N SER A 202 -5.24 -19.02 7.07
CA SER A 202 -4.66 -19.33 5.77
C SER A 202 -3.32 -18.60 5.58
N ASN A 203 -2.54 -19.03 4.59
CA ASN A 203 -1.41 -18.29 4.11
C ASN A 203 -1.82 -17.45 2.89
N LEU A 204 -1.62 -16.15 2.98
CA LEU A 204 -2.04 -15.17 1.98
C LEU A 204 -0.83 -14.60 1.24
N GLY A 205 -0.95 -14.49 -0.07
CA GLY A 205 0.06 -13.88 -0.93
C GLY A 205 -0.58 -13.20 -2.14
N ARG A 206 0.21 -12.46 -2.93
CA ARG A 206 -0.27 -11.89 -4.18
C ARG A 206 -0.61 -12.99 -5.17
N SER A 207 -1.76 -12.87 -5.85
CA SER A 207 -2.15 -13.83 -6.88
C SER A 207 -1.11 -13.88 -8.01
N LYS A 208 -0.76 -15.08 -8.44
CA LYS A 208 0.17 -15.32 -9.55
C LYS A 208 -0.44 -14.92 -10.91
N THR A 209 -1.77 -14.91 -11.02
CA THR A 209 -2.49 -14.58 -12.26
C THR A 209 -2.96 -13.13 -12.31
N ASP A 210 -3.31 -12.54 -11.17
CA ASP A 210 -3.73 -11.14 -11.06
C ASP A 210 -3.09 -10.51 -9.81
N ARG A 211 -1.97 -9.83 -9.98
CA ARG A 211 -1.22 -9.20 -8.87
C ARG A 211 -1.98 -8.11 -8.10
N LYS A 212 -3.14 -7.69 -8.60
CA LYS A 212 -4.02 -6.76 -7.86
C LYS A 212 -4.82 -7.47 -6.77
N LYS A 213 -4.96 -8.79 -6.87
CA LYS A 213 -5.71 -9.62 -5.93
C LYS A 213 -4.78 -10.39 -4.99
N MET A 214 -5.33 -10.75 -3.84
CA MET A 214 -4.72 -11.70 -2.92
C MET A 214 -5.26 -13.11 -3.21
N ALA A 215 -4.46 -14.12 -2.88
CA ALA A 215 -4.83 -15.53 -3.01
C ALA A 215 -4.34 -16.31 -1.80
N VAL A 216 -5.01 -17.43 -1.55
CA VAL A 216 -4.63 -18.39 -0.52
C VAL A 216 -3.66 -19.38 -1.10
N TYR A 217 -2.66 -19.73 -0.31
CA TYR A 217 -1.60 -20.63 -0.68
C TYR A 217 -1.35 -21.67 0.41
N PRO A 218 -0.75 -22.83 0.07
CA PRO A 218 -0.20 -23.76 1.06
C PRO A 218 0.85 -23.08 1.95
N ALA A 219 1.02 -23.58 3.17
CA ALA A 219 2.01 -23.07 4.13
C ALA A 219 3.46 -23.13 3.60
N SER A 220 3.73 -24.02 2.66
CA SER A 220 5.04 -24.20 2.02
C SER A 220 5.35 -23.19 0.92
N GLU A 221 4.36 -22.40 0.47
CA GLU A 221 4.57 -21.44 -0.61
C GLU A 221 5.40 -20.25 -0.11
N PRO A 222 6.55 -19.93 -0.77
CA PRO A 222 7.39 -18.80 -0.37
C PRO A 222 6.66 -17.46 -0.57
N HIS A 223 7.08 -16.44 0.19
CA HIS A 223 6.54 -15.07 0.14
C HIS A 223 5.06 -14.94 0.51
N THR A 224 4.50 -15.94 1.19
CA THR A 224 3.16 -15.85 1.79
C THR A 224 3.25 -15.48 3.26
N LYS A 225 2.17 -14.95 3.82
CA LYS A 225 2.07 -14.57 5.22
C LYS A 225 0.87 -15.24 5.85
N TYR A 226 1.07 -15.81 7.02
CA TYR A 226 0.00 -16.39 7.82
C TYR A 226 -1.01 -15.32 8.25
N ALA A 227 -2.30 -15.63 8.11
CA ALA A 227 -3.41 -14.79 8.51
C ALA A 227 -4.41 -15.59 9.35
N TYR A 228 -4.88 -15.00 10.44
CA TYR A 228 -5.86 -15.59 11.34
C TYR A 228 -6.95 -14.58 11.65
N THR A 229 -8.21 -14.99 11.48
CA THR A 229 -9.42 -14.20 11.81
C THR A 229 -10.36 -15.08 12.63
N GLY A 230 -10.58 -14.74 13.90
CA GLY A 230 -11.69 -15.28 14.66
C GLY A 230 -13.00 -14.61 14.25
N TYR A 231 -14.11 -15.34 14.26
CA TYR A 231 -15.43 -14.77 14.01
C TYR A 231 -16.44 -15.19 15.09
N LYS A 232 -17.43 -14.31 15.26
CA LYS A 232 -18.65 -14.56 16.06
C LYS A 232 -19.85 -14.13 15.25
N VAL A 233 -20.85 -14.99 15.13
CA VAL A 233 -22.14 -14.66 14.52
C VAL A 233 -22.88 -13.71 15.45
N LEU A 234 -23.22 -12.53 14.95
CA LEU A 234 -24.04 -11.56 15.65
C LEU A 234 -25.52 -11.72 15.30
N GLU A 235 -25.79 -11.92 14.01
CA GLU A 235 -27.16 -12.04 13.51
C GLU A 235 -27.22 -12.87 12.22
N ARG A 236 -28.29 -13.67 12.05
CA ARG A 236 -28.59 -14.40 10.81
C ARG A 236 -29.70 -13.67 10.05
N LEU A 237 -29.39 -13.19 8.84
CA LEU A 237 -30.24 -12.31 8.04
C LEU A 237 -30.70 -13.03 6.74
N GLY A 238 -31.30 -14.19 6.87
CA GLY A 238 -31.70 -15.01 5.72
C GLY A 238 -30.51 -15.57 4.98
N GLU A 239 -30.27 -15.10 3.74
CA GLU A 239 -29.10 -15.52 2.93
C GLU A 239 -27.79 -14.85 3.37
N PHE A 240 -27.83 -13.95 4.34
CA PHE A 240 -26.66 -13.23 4.86
C PHE A 240 -26.45 -13.53 6.35
N THR A 241 -25.23 -13.30 6.80
CA THR A 241 -24.87 -13.40 8.22
C THR A 241 -24.04 -12.18 8.61
N MET A 242 -24.43 -11.53 9.71
CA MET A 242 -23.65 -10.48 10.33
C MET A 242 -22.65 -11.10 11.32
N LEU A 243 -21.39 -10.75 11.17
CA LEU A 243 -20.27 -11.27 11.97
C LEU A 243 -19.53 -10.14 12.67
N GLU A 244 -19.08 -10.41 13.90
CA GLU A 244 -17.92 -9.74 14.47
C GLU A 244 -16.67 -10.55 14.14
N CYS A 245 -15.66 -9.91 13.54
CA CYS A 245 -14.39 -10.52 13.17
C CYS A 245 -13.26 -9.92 14.01
N ARG A 246 -12.50 -10.76 14.72
CA ARG A 246 -11.34 -10.36 15.52
C ARG A 246 -10.06 -10.80 14.85
N LEU A 247 -9.19 -9.83 14.55
CA LEU A 247 -7.97 -10.04 13.80
C LEU A 247 -6.78 -10.30 14.72
N LYS A 248 -6.10 -11.43 14.57
CA LYS A 248 -4.81 -11.71 15.25
C LYS A 248 -3.59 -11.31 14.42
N THR A 249 -3.76 -11.07 13.10
CA THR A 249 -2.67 -10.70 12.20
C THR A 249 -3.05 -9.49 11.36
N GLY A 250 -2.06 -8.74 10.86
CA GLY A 250 -2.30 -7.52 10.08
C GLY A 250 -2.94 -7.74 8.69
N LEU A 251 -2.85 -8.95 8.13
CA LEU A 251 -3.42 -9.30 6.81
C LEU A 251 -4.83 -9.89 6.89
N SER A 252 -5.35 -10.10 8.08
CA SER A 252 -6.63 -10.81 8.29
C SER A 252 -7.85 -10.09 7.72
N LEU A 253 -7.78 -8.75 7.46
CA LEU A 253 -8.83 -8.02 6.75
C LEU A 253 -9.12 -8.59 5.35
N ILE A 254 -8.14 -9.23 4.71
CA ILE A 254 -8.31 -9.85 3.40
C ILE A 254 -9.33 -10.99 3.44
N HIS A 255 -9.43 -11.72 4.56
CA HIS A 255 -10.46 -12.74 4.75
C HIS A 255 -11.89 -12.16 4.71
N ILE A 256 -12.03 -10.87 5.00
CA ILE A 256 -13.30 -10.16 5.06
C ILE A 256 -13.56 -9.41 3.76
N SER A 257 -12.56 -8.67 3.25
CA SER A 257 -12.71 -7.76 2.11
C SER A 257 -12.56 -8.44 0.75
N GLU A 258 -11.78 -9.51 0.68
CA GLU A 258 -11.59 -10.33 -0.52
C GLU A 258 -11.80 -11.82 -0.18
N PRO A 259 -13.06 -12.25 0.07
CA PRO A 259 -13.32 -13.65 0.38
C PRO A 259 -12.93 -14.49 -0.83
N THR A 260 -11.80 -15.18 -0.73
CA THR A 260 -11.47 -16.25 -1.67
C THR A 260 -12.53 -17.32 -1.50
N ARG A 261 -13.18 -17.73 -2.59
CA ARG A 261 -14.06 -18.88 -2.56
C ARG A 261 -13.24 -20.07 -2.12
N HIS A 262 -13.38 -20.43 -0.86
CA HIS A 262 -12.99 -21.73 -0.39
C HIS A 262 -14.15 -22.66 -0.70
N ALA A 263 -13.99 -23.40 -1.75
CA ALA A 263 -14.78 -24.60 -1.93
C ALA A 263 -14.34 -25.66 -0.94
#